data_54c2cf5fdf78ed8ae1de6e06af1083d2
#
_entry.id   54c2cf5fdf78ed8ae1de6e06af1083d2
#
_cell.length_a   1.000
_cell.length_b   1.000
_cell.length_c   1.000
_cell.angle_alpha   90.00
_cell.angle_beta   90.00
_cell.angle_gamma   90.00
#
_symmetry.space_group_name_H-M   'P 1'
#
loop_
_entity.id
_entity.type
_entity.pdbx_description
1 polymer ?
#
loop_
_entity_poly.entity_id
_entity_poly.type
_entity_poly.pdbx_seq_one_letter_code
_entity_poly.pdbx_strand_id
1 'polypeptide(L)'
;MQILKNKALTMALLLVGTALAVPAIAQDSIGEPGRSSGKPNSLNNVYFGEQHLHTVSSADAFSFGTRTTPDDAYQFAKGEPITLATTGETVKKSTPYDWAAVTDHAVYLGVMPMLLDPDSPMKDTEVGKMIAAGQGEEAFQMLFNSVAVNVPVDYMMDPKIMRPAWQRQIDAANSHYEPGKFTTLIAFEWTSQPNYMNLHHNVCFRDDEGPERVFSSFDSEHREDLWSYQEHQRSLGHENFSIPHNSNVSNGGMFALHTSDGDPIDVKWAERSARNSPAVEIIQTKGASETHPALSPHDEFANFEQGFKHRLGSNGLVASIDRSFVRNALIDGVGFQEMLGVNPYKFGIVSGADTHNAASDNEEFNYFGVHGNTDKTPEVRMASTGSVAGEAAIMFGTPGATGVWAPENTRTAIFDAIKRKETFGTSGPLIRVRFFGGWDYPADLVEDDDFVEKGYANGVPMGGDLPAMPDGAKAPTFAVWALKDPESGNLDRVQIIKGWYDPTGNSRQQVYDVA
;
A
#
# COMPACT_ATOMS: atom_id res chain seq x y z
N MET A 1 -45.78 -4.72 66.67
CA MET A 1 -45.88 -5.99 67.38
C MET A 1 -45.84 -7.09 66.30
N GLN A 2 -44.97 -7.99 66.51
CA GLN A 2 -44.65 -9.21 65.77
C GLN A 2 -43.65 -9.08 64.60
N ILE A 3 -42.46 -9.49 64.96
CA ILE A 3 -41.24 -9.65 64.17
C ILE A 3 -41.37 -10.96 63.39
N LEU A 4 -41.10 -10.91 62.06
CA LEU A 4 -40.85 -12.11 61.26
C LEU A 4 -39.45 -12.04 60.68
N LYS A 5 -38.61 -12.96 61.16
CA LYS A 5 -37.23 -13.18 60.64
C LYS A 5 -37.32 -13.90 59.31
N ASN A 6 -36.73 -13.30 58.26
CA ASN A 6 -36.45 -14.02 57.02
C ASN A 6 -35.01 -14.51 56.99
N LYS A 7 -34.85 -15.83 56.91
CA LYS A 7 -33.59 -16.51 56.65
C LYS A 7 -33.19 -16.32 55.21
N ALA A 8 -32.03 -15.76 54.96
CA ALA A 8 -31.39 -15.76 53.67
C ALA A 8 -30.84 -17.16 53.37
N LEU A 9 -31.29 -17.76 52.29
CA LEU A 9 -30.76 -19.00 51.71
C LEU A 9 -29.68 -18.63 50.70
N THR A 10 -28.41 -18.84 51.06
CA THR A 10 -27.27 -18.64 50.15
C THR A 10 -27.17 -19.86 49.25
N MET A 11 -27.53 -19.69 47.97
CA MET A 11 -27.36 -20.70 46.93
C MET A 11 -26.00 -20.43 46.23
N ALA A 12 -25.01 -21.27 46.52
CA ALA A 12 -23.73 -21.25 45.83
C ALA A 12 -23.91 -21.89 44.45
N LEU A 13 -23.83 -21.08 43.38
CA LEU A 13 -23.74 -21.56 42.01
C LEU A 13 -22.28 -21.92 41.74
N LEU A 14 -21.96 -23.22 41.66
CA LEU A 14 -20.70 -23.68 41.05
C LEU A 14 -20.81 -23.52 39.54
N LEU A 15 -20.17 -22.48 38.99
CA LEU A 15 -19.87 -22.40 37.57
C LEU A 15 -18.66 -23.32 37.30
N VAL A 16 -18.93 -24.51 36.76
CA VAL A 16 -17.90 -25.33 36.12
C VAL A 16 -17.65 -24.73 34.74
N GLY A 17 -16.66 -23.85 34.64
CA GLY A 17 -16.15 -23.39 33.38
C GLY A 17 -15.35 -24.50 32.71
N THR A 18 -15.92 -25.18 31.73
CA THR A 18 -15.14 -25.97 30.78
C THR A 18 -14.38 -25.01 29.89
N ALA A 19 -13.12 -24.73 30.23
CA ALA A 19 -12.17 -24.14 29.30
C ALA A 19 -11.95 -25.18 28.19
N LEU A 20 -12.51 -24.93 27.02
CA LEU A 20 -12.11 -25.64 25.81
C LEU A 20 -10.66 -25.22 25.54
N ALA A 21 -9.73 -26.13 25.82
CA ALA A 21 -8.34 -25.97 25.40
C ALA A 21 -8.30 -26.02 23.87
N VAL A 22 -8.04 -24.90 23.26
CA VAL A 22 -7.68 -24.83 21.83
C VAL A 22 -6.38 -25.63 21.67
N PRO A 23 -6.30 -26.61 20.75
CA PRO A 23 -5.08 -27.39 20.58
C PRO A 23 -3.89 -26.49 20.26
N ALA A 24 -2.77 -26.69 20.95
CA ALA A 24 -1.54 -25.90 20.79
C ALA A 24 -0.92 -25.95 19.38
N ILE A 25 -1.39 -26.84 18.51
CA ILE A 25 -0.88 -27.05 17.15
C ILE A 25 -1.36 -25.95 16.18
N ALA A 26 -2.53 -25.34 16.41
CA ALA A 26 -3.03 -24.24 15.60
C ALA A 26 -2.26 -22.91 15.81
N GLN A 27 -1.61 -22.74 16.95
CA GLN A 27 -0.87 -21.53 17.30
C GLN A 27 0.46 -21.39 16.56
N ASP A 28 1.16 -22.49 16.29
CA ASP A 28 2.47 -22.46 15.61
C ASP A 28 2.37 -22.13 14.11
N SER A 29 1.22 -22.38 13.48
CA SER A 29 1.00 -22.08 12.06
C SER A 29 0.47 -20.66 11.79
N ILE A 30 0.01 -19.96 12.82
CA ILE A 30 -0.62 -18.63 12.72
C ILE A 30 0.36 -17.51 13.07
N GLY A 31 1.46 -17.82 13.79
CA GLY A 31 2.43 -16.85 14.33
C GLY A 31 1.86 -16.06 15.53
N GLU A 32 2.74 -15.62 16.42
CA GLU A 32 2.38 -14.71 17.53
C GLU A 32 1.90 -13.35 16.97
N PRO A 33 0.95 -12.67 17.61
CA PRO A 33 0.59 -11.31 17.25
C PRO A 33 1.83 -10.39 17.28
N GLY A 34 2.11 -9.73 16.17
CA GLY A 34 3.16 -8.72 16.09
C GLY A 34 4.57 -9.19 15.69
N ARG A 35 4.84 -10.50 15.54
CA ARG A 35 6.07 -10.99 14.90
C ARG A 35 5.85 -12.39 14.32
N SER A 36 6.32 -12.60 13.11
CA SER A 36 6.48 -13.94 12.57
C SER A 36 7.55 -14.70 13.36
N SER A 37 7.47 -16.03 13.39
CA SER A 37 8.37 -16.88 14.16
C SER A 37 9.86 -16.78 13.78
N GLY A 38 10.20 -16.00 12.75
CA GLY A 38 11.54 -15.89 12.18
C GLY A 38 12.08 -17.18 11.55
N LYS A 39 11.33 -18.28 11.65
CA LYS A 39 11.71 -19.58 11.06
C LYS A 39 11.01 -19.78 9.72
N PRO A 40 11.72 -20.34 8.72
CA PRO A 40 11.11 -20.72 7.45
C PRO A 40 9.92 -21.66 7.64
N ASN A 41 8.82 -21.37 6.92
CA ASN A 41 7.59 -22.15 6.95
C ASN A 41 7.12 -22.41 5.52
N SER A 42 7.06 -23.69 5.12
CA SER A 42 6.61 -24.10 3.78
C SER A 42 5.15 -23.76 3.48
N LEU A 43 4.33 -23.52 4.51
CA LEU A 43 2.93 -23.05 4.41
C LEU A 43 2.80 -21.54 4.51
N ASN A 44 3.90 -20.82 4.42
CA ASN A 44 4.04 -19.38 4.52
C ASN A 44 3.62 -18.79 5.89
N ASN A 45 4.37 -17.82 6.36
CA ASN A 45 4.01 -16.93 7.44
C ASN A 45 3.49 -15.62 6.85
N VAL A 46 2.66 -14.88 7.61
CA VAL A 46 2.32 -13.51 7.26
C VAL A 46 3.39 -12.56 7.78
N TYR A 47 3.82 -11.63 6.93
CA TYR A 47 4.74 -10.54 7.27
C TYR A 47 4.07 -9.22 6.95
N PHE A 48 3.91 -8.36 7.94
CA PHE A 48 3.32 -7.03 7.76
C PHE A 48 4.39 -5.99 7.51
N GLY A 49 4.12 -5.10 6.59
CA GLY A 49 5.06 -4.03 6.26
C GLY A 49 4.47 -2.91 5.43
N GLU A 50 5.38 -2.09 4.95
CA GLU A 50 5.11 -0.82 4.30
C GLU A 50 5.97 -0.69 3.04
N GLN A 51 5.36 -0.37 1.90
CA GLN A 51 6.06 -0.16 0.64
C GLN A 51 5.88 1.25 0.07
N HIS A 52 5.38 2.21 0.85
CA HIS A 52 5.08 3.54 0.35
C HIS A 52 5.26 4.60 1.44
N LEU A 53 6.45 5.15 1.54
CA LEU A 53 6.76 6.23 2.49
C LEU A 53 7.87 7.14 1.98
N HIS A 54 7.85 8.40 2.43
CA HIS A 54 8.73 9.47 2.02
C HIS A 54 9.54 10.04 3.18
N THR A 55 10.74 10.52 2.83
CA THR A 55 11.71 11.09 3.77
C THR A 55 12.14 12.49 3.33
N VAL A 56 13.16 13.02 3.96
CA VAL A 56 13.78 14.29 3.57
C VAL A 56 14.24 14.35 2.12
N SER A 57 14.39 13.20 1.46
CA SER A 57 14.84 13.11 0.08
C SER A 57 13.73 13.40 -0.94
N SER A 58 12.46 13.34 -0.54
CA SER A 58 11.32 13.77 -1.36
C SER A 58 11.14 15.29 -1.27
N ALA A 59 10.94 15.93 -2.41
CA ALA A 59 10.90 17.39 -2.49
C ALA A 59 9.72 18.00 -1.72
N ASP A 60 8.57 17.37 -1.76
CA ASP A 60 7.36 17.78 -1.04
C ASP A 60 7.48 17.52 0.47
N ALA A 61 7.93 16.34 0.90
CA ALA A 61 8.18 16.04 2.30
C ALA A 61 9.11 17.10 2.92
N PHE A 62 10.20 17.44 2.23
CA PHE A 62 11.11 18.50 2.67
C PHE A 62 10.42 19.87 2.75
N SER A 63 9.64 20.23 1.73
CA SER A 63 8.93 21.52 1.65
C SER A 63 7.94 21.70 2.82
N PHE A 64 7.30 20.60 3.23
CA PHE A 64 6.43 20.54 4.40
C PHE A 64 7.16 20.33 5.73
N GLY A 65 8.48 20.48 5.76
CA GLY A 65 9.26 20.54 7.00
C GLY A 65 9.88 19.24 7.47
N THR A 66 9.72 18.15 6.74
CA THR A 66 10.35 16.87 7.07
C THR A 66 11.86 16.97 6.96
N ARG A 67 12.55 16.43 7.98
CA ARG A 67 14.03 16.34 8.05
C ARG A 67 14.52 14.95 8.43
N THR A 68 13.59 14.03 8.69
CA THR A 68 13.86 12.60 8.93
C THR A 68 14.37 11.95 7.65
N THR A 69 15.36 11.09 7.83
CA THR A 69 16.14 10.43 6.77
C THR A 69 15.56 9.03 6.43
N PRO A 70 16.04 8.37 5.37
CA PRO A 70 15.74 6.96 5.14
C PRO A 70 16.12 6.05 6.32
N ASP A 71 17.22 6.34 7.03
CA ASP A 71 17.59 5.59 8.23
C ASP A 71 16.57 5.75 9.36
N ASP A 72 16.08 6.98 9.60
CA ASP A 72 15.00 7.24 10.58
C ASP A 72 13.72 6.46 10.22
N ALA A 73 13.37 6.39 8.93
CA ALA A 73 12.20 5.65 8.47
C ALA A 73 12.30 4.15 8.79
N TYR A 74 13.46 3.54 8.53
CA TYR A 74 13.68 2.13 8.89
C TYR A 74 13.78 1.90 10.40
N GLN A 75 14.34 2.83 11.17
CA GLN A 75 14.34 2.78 12.64
C GLN A 75 12.89 2.80 13.17
N PHE A 76 12.07 3.74 12.70
CA PHE A 76 10.67 3.80 13.09
C PHE A 76 9.91 2.52 12.74
N ALA A 77 10.08 2.01 11.53
CA ALA A 77 9.45 0.75 11.09
C ALA A 77 9.83 -0.44 11.98
N LYS A 78 11.07 -0.48 12.49
CA LYS A 78 11.53 -1.47 13.46
C LYS A 78 11.01 -1.26 14.89
N GLY A 79 10.24 -0.18 15.13
CA GLY A 79 9.75 0.20 16.45
C GLY A 79 10.81 0.87 17.32
N GLU A 80 11.84 1.44 16.72
CA GLU A 80 12.81 2.28 17.40
C GLU A 80 12.35 3.75 17.43
N PRO A 81 12.71 4.54 18.45
CA PRO A 81 12.30 5.93 18.53
C PRO A 81 13.04 6.80 17.52
N ILE A 82 12.31 7.73 16.89
CA ILE A 82 12.86 8.80 16.05
C ILE A 82 12.39 10.16 16.56
N THR A 83 13.06 11.25 16.14
CA THR A 83 12.63 12.61 16.49
C THR A 83 12.11 13.35 15.28
N LEU A 84 10.87 13.81 15.35
CA LEU A 84 10.26 14.65 14.31
C LEU A 84 10.81 16.08 14.43
N ALA A 85 11.52 16.55 13.41
CA ALA A 85 12.19 17.85 13.44
C ALA A 85 11.23 19.03 13.58
N THR A 86 10.00 18.89 13.11
CA THR A 86 8.98 19.96 13.13
C THR A 86 8.37 20.23 14.50
N THR A 87 8.28 19.20 15.33
CA THR A 87 7.71 19.28 16.68
C THR A 87 8.75 19.13 17.79
N GLY A 88 9.92 18.53 17.47
CA GLY A 88 10.91 18.07 18.45
C GLY A 88 10.44 16.86 19.26
N GLU A 89 9.32 16.27 18.90
CA GLU A 89 8.73 15.12 19.58
C GLU A 89 9.46 13.84 19.22
N THR A 90 9.72 13.01 20.22
CA THR A 90 10.22 11.64 19.99
C THR A 90 9.04 10.70 19.86
N VAL A 91 8.93 10.07 18.71
CA VAL A 91 7.83 9.18 18.34
C VAL A 91 8.34 7.77 18.10
N LYS A 92 7.47 6.80 18.30
CA LYS A 92 7.81 5.39 18.19
C LYS A 92 6.57 4.59 17.79
N LYS A 93 6.73 3.65 16.87
CA LYS A 93 5.71 2.67 16.53
C LYS A 93 5.55 1.65 17.66
N SER A 94 4.30 1.31 18.04
CA SER A 94 4.02 0.36 19.12
C SER A 94 4.26 -1.08 18.67
N THR A 95 3.75 -1.42 17.47
CA THR A 95 3.92 -2.73 16.86
C THR A 95 4.84 -2.62 15.64
N PRO A 96 6.10 -3.10 15.73
CA PRO A 96 7.05 -3.04 14.62
C PRO A 96 6.53 -3.73 13.36
N TYR A 97 6.91 -3.22 12.20
CA TYR A 97 6.76 -3.93 10.94
C TYR A 97 7.81 -5.04 10.79
N ASP A 98 7.49 -6.05 9.98
CA ASP A 98 8.43 -7.10 9.58
C ASP A 98 9.30 -6.65 8.40
N TRP A 99 8.83 -5.71 7.58
CA TRP A 99 9.54 -5.20 6.42
C TRP A 99 9.09 -3.78 6.06
N ALA A 100 9.97 -3.05 5.33
CA ALA A 100 9.63 -1.73 4.80
C ALA A 100 10.41 -1.41 3.53
N ALA A 101 9.90 -0.45 2.75
CA ALA A 101 10.59 0.18 1.62
C ALA A 101 10.41 1.70 1.68
N VAL A 102 11.50 2.45 1.62
CA VAL A 102 11.48 3.89 1.39
C VAL A 102 11.33 4.13 -0.11
N THR A 103 10.36 4.96 -0.49
CA THR A 103 9.98 5.23 -1.88
C THR A 103 10.01 6.72 -2.20
N ASP A 104 11.07 7.40 -1.80
CA ASP A 104 11.22 8.82 -2.13
C ASP A 104 11.01 9.09 -3.63
N HIS A 105 10.39 10.22 -3.94
CA HIS A 105 10.10 10.63 -5.32
C HIS A 105 11.37 10.69 -6.17
N ALA A 106 11.36 10.07 -7.36
CA ALA A 106 12.45 10.13 -8.32
C ALA A 106 12.68 11.55 -8.87
N VAL A 107 11.62 12.37 -8.91
CA VAL A 107 11.72 13.79 -9.28
C VAL A 107 12.42 14.57 -8.18
N TYR A 108 13.50 15.28 -8.53
CA TYR A 108 14.29 16.09 -7.58
C TYR A 108 14.86 15.32 -6.38
N LEU A 109 15.10 14.03 -6.53
CA LEU A 109 15.52 13.13 -5.45
C LEU A 109 16.73 13.68 -4.68
N GLY A 110 16.54 13.98 -3.39
CA GLY A 110 17.58 14.43 -2.47
C GLY A 110 18.18 15.81 -2.76
N VAL A 111 17.59 16.60 -3.64
CA VAL A 111 18.08 17.95 -3.99
C VAL A 111 17.71 18.97 -2.93
N MET A 112 16.52 18.85 -2.33
CA MET A 112 16.00 19.83 -1.36
C MET A 112 16.89 20.01 -0.11
N PRO A 113 17.49 18.99 0.50
CA PRO A 113 18.41 19.17 1.63
C PRO A 113 19.58 20.10 1.31
N MET A 114 20.05 20.14 0.05
CA MET A 114 21.14 21.02 -0.38
C MET A 114 20.77 22.51 -0.35
N LEU A 115 19.48 22.84 -0.28
CA LEU A 115 19.01 24.22 -0.16
C LEU A 115 19.34 24.85 1.21
N LEU A 116 19.54 24.02 2.24
CA LEU A 116 19.88 24.45 3.60
C LEU A 116 21.38 24.33 3.89
N ASP A 117 22.16 23.70 3.01
CA ASP A 117 23.60 23.57 3.16
C ASP A 117 24.25 24.96 2.91
N PRO A 118 24.93 25.58 3.91
CA PRO A 118 25.53 26.89 3.77
C PRO A 118 26.63 26.96 2.71
N ASP A 119 27.23 25.83 2.37
CA ASP A 119 28.29 25.73 1.37
C ASP A 119 27.75 25.39 -0.04
N SER A 120 26.46 25.06 -0.15
CA SER A 120 25.83 24.74 -1.43
C SER A 120 25.39 26.01 -2.19
N PRO A 121 25.66 26.09 -3.51
CA PRO A 121 25.12 27.16 -4.33
C PRO A 121 23.59 27.13 -4.46
N MET A 122 22.96 25.99 -4.10
CA MET A 122 21.51 25.81 -4.18
C MET A 122 20.74 26.76 -3.23
N LYS A 123 21.33 27.19 -2.11
CA LYS A 123 20.71 28.13 -1.17
C LYS A 123 20.34 29.48 -1.80
N ASP A 124 21.08 29.92 -2.83
CA ASP A 124 20.89 31.20 -3.50
C ASP A 124 19.89 31.14 -4.66
N THR A 125 19.37 29.96 -4.97
CA THR A 125 18.33 29.75 -5.97
C THR A 125 16.97 30.30 -5.54
N GLU A 126 15.99 30.36 -6.44
CA GLU A 126 14.64 30.81 -6.12
C GLU A 126 14.00 29.90 -5.06
N VAL A 127 14.02 28.58 -5.25
CA VAL A 127 13.50 27.60 -4.28
C VAL A 127 14.27 27.68 -2.96
N GLY A 128 15.59 27.84 -2.98
CA GLY A 128 16.39 28.00 -1.75
C GLY A 128 15.99 29.22 -0.93
N LYS A 129 15.76 30.35 -1.58
CA LYS A 129 15.28 31.58 -0.92
C LYS A 129 13.87 31.42 -0.36
N MET A 130 12.96 30.74 -1.08
CA MET A 130 11.61 30.42 -0.57
C MET A 130 11.68 29.59 0.71
N ILE A 131 12.48 28.51 0.71
CA ILE A 131 12.65 27.64 1.88
C ILE A 131 13.26 28.41 3.06
N ALA A 132 14.29 29.23 2.82
CA ALA A 132 14.93 30.06 3.86
C ALA A 132 13.97 31.11 4.45
N ALA A 133 13.00 31.59 3.64
CA ALA A 133 11.95 32.51 4.07
C ALA A 133 10.76 31.81 4.76
N GLY A 134 10.76 30.49 4.90
CA GLY A 134 9.65 29.71 5.46
C GLY A 134 8.46 29.52 4.51
N GLN A 135 8.66 29.76 3.21
CA GLN A 135 7.65 29.65 2.15
C GLN A 135 7.65 28.23 1.56
N GLY A 136 7.51 27.21 2.40
CA GLY A 136 7.53 25.79 1.98
C GLY A 136 6.35 25.43 1.08
N GLU A 137 5.17 25.99 1.33
CA GLU A 137 3.96 25.76 0.52
C GLU A 137 4.14 26.31 -0.91
N GLU A 138 4.68 27.52 -1.05
CA GLU A 138 4.95 28.15 -2.35
C GLU A 138 6.01 27.38 -3.12
N ALA A 139 7.06 26.91 -2.43
CA ALA A 139 8.09 26.05 -3.02
C ALA A 139 7.48 24.73 -3.50
N PHE A 140 6.63 24.09 -2.69
CA PHE A 140 5.89 22.89 -3.08
C PHE A 140 5.03 23.14 -4.32
N GLN A 141 4.24 24.19 -4.36
CA GLN A 141 3.37 24.52 -5.51
C GLN A 141 4.18 24.72 -6.79
N MET A 142 5.33 25.37 -6.69
CA MET A 142 6.23 25.56 -7.84
C MET A 142 6.73 24.21 -8.38
N LEU A 143 7.22 23.32 -7.51
CA LEU A 143 7.73 22.01 -7.89
C LEU A 143 6.61 21.09 -8.40
N PHE A 144 5.46 21.07 -7.71
CA PHE A 144 4.28 20.32 -8.13
C PHE A 144 3.79 20.72 -9.52
N ASN A 145 3.70 22.02 -9.79
CA ASN A 145 3.33 22.52 -11.11
C ASN A 145 4.34 22.12 -12.18
N SER A 146 5.65 22.14 -11.85
CA SER A 146 6.69 21.73 -12.79
C SER A 146 6.55 20.26 -13.22
N VAL A 147 6.16 19.39 -12.30
CA VAL A 147 5.87 17.98 -12.58
C VAL A 147 4.59 17.85 -13.41
N ALA A 148 3.52 18.57 -13.06
CA ALA A 148 2.22 18.48 -13.73
C ALA A 148 2.24 18.97 -15.19
N VAL A 149 3.17 19.86 -15.54
CA VAL A 149 3.37 20.36 -16.93
C VAL A 149 4.61 19.74 -17.59
N ASN A 150 5.27 18.83 -16.92
CA ASN A 150 6.50 18.15 -17.35
C ASN A 150 7.62 19.12 -17.82
N VAL A 151 7.81 20.19 -17.07
CA VAL A 151 8.89 21.17 -17.29
C VAL A 151 9.73 21.27 -16.02
N PRO A 152 10.89 20.60 -15.96
CA PRO A 152 11.71 20.59 -14.77
C PRO A 152 12.27 21.97 -14.43
N VAL A 153 12.53 22.20 -13.15
CA VAL A 153 13.33 23.33 -12.70
C VAL A 153 14.80 22.95 -12.89
N ASP A 154 15.43 23.43 -13.96
CA ASP A 154 16.72 22.96 -14.47
C ASP A 154 17.83 22.82 -13.39
N TYR A 155 17.99 23.81 -12.52
CA TYR A 155 19.01 23.77 -11.47
C TYR A 155 18.73 22.71 -10.37
N MET A 156 17.52 22.16 -10.32
CA MET A 156 17.13 21.07 -9.42
C MET A 156 17.42 19.67 -10.01
N MET A 157 17.90 19.58 -11.25
CA MET A 157 18.11 18.31 -11.97
C MET A 157 19.60 17.91 -12.03
N ASP A 158 20.40 18.31 -11.03
CA ASP A 158 21.84 18.01 -11.03
C ASP A 158 22.12 16.53 -10.68
N PRO A 159 22.62 15.71 -11.62
CA PRO A 159 22.96 14.31 -11.37
C PRO A 159 24.03 14.12 -10.29
N LYS A 160 24.88 15.13 -10.04
CA LYS A 160 25.90 15.08 -8.97
C LYS A 160 25.28 15.09 -7.56
N ILE A 161 24.02 15.50 -7.45
CA ILE A 161 23.26 15.50 -6.20
C ILE A 161 22.34 14.27 -6.15
N MET A 162 21.59 14.03 -7.24
CA MET A 162 20.58 12.98 -7.28
C MET A 162 21.17 11.57 -7.19
N ARG A 163 22.29 11.28 -7.89
CA ARG A 163 22.92 9.96 -7.82
C ARG A 163 23.44 9.59 -6.42
N PRO A 164 24.18 10.46 -5.71
CA PRO A 164 24.56 10.20 -4.32
C PRO A 164 23.37 10.09 -3.37
N ALA A 165 22.26 10.80 -3.62
CA ALA A 165 21.05 10.68 -2.83
C ALA A 165 20.41 9.30 -3.00
N TRP A 166 20.31 8.82 -4.23
CA TRP A 166 19.86 7.46 -4.54
C TRP A 166 20.76 6.40 -3.90
N GLN A 167 22.07 6.56 -3.98
CA GLN A 167 23.02 5.64 -3.34
C GLN A 167 22.82 5.59 -1.81
N ARG A 168 22.63 6.74 -1.15
CA ARG A 168 22.33 6.78 0.30
C ARG A 168 21.03 6.02 0.63
N GLN A 169 20.00 6.07 -0.22
CA GLN A 169 18.77 5.32 -0.01
C GLN A 169 19.00 3.81 -0.15
N ILE A 170 19.81 3.37 -1.12
CA ILE A 170 20.27 1.98 -1.25
C ILE A 170 21.06 1.55 -0.01
N ASP A 171 22.01 2.37 0.42
CA ASP A 171 22.88 2.08 1.57
C ASP A 171 22.05 1.97 2.87
N ALA A 172 21.08 2.87 3.08
CA ALA A 172 20.15 2.80 4.20
C ALA A 172 19.33 1.50 4.17
N ALA A 173 18.75 1.15 3.02
CA ALA A 173 18.01 -0.12 2.87
C ALA A 173 18.89 -1.33 3.21
N ASN A 174 20.15 -1.34 2.75
CA ASN A 174 21.08 -2.44 3.01
C ASN A 174 21.56 -2.50 4.47
N SER A 175 21.81 -1.35 5.10
CA SER A 175 22.28 -1.27 6.49
C SER A 175 21.23 -1.71 7.51
N HIS A 176 19.95 -1.55 7.18
CA HIS A 176 18.84 -1.95 8.04
C HIS A 176 18.29 -3.35 7.75
N TYR A 177 18.80 -4.04 6.71
CA TYR A 177 18.38 -5.38 6.37
C TYR A 177 18.92 -6.42 7.37
N GLU A 178 18.01 -7.07 8.09
CA GLU A 178 18.28 -8.12 9.08
C GLU A 178 17.50 -9.40 8.68
N PRO A 179 18.06 -10.28 7.81
CA PRO A 179 17.36 -11.47 7.33
C PRO A 179 16.77 -12.31 8.46
N GLY A 180 15.50 -12.70 8.30
CA GLY A 180 14.73 -13.44 9.31
C GLY A 180 14.15 -12.58 10.43
N LYS A 181 14.42 -11.26 10.45
CA LYS A 181 13.94 -10.35 11.51
C LYS A 181 13.29 -9.09 10.95
N PHE A 182 13.98 -8.36 10.08
CA PHE A 182 13.46 -7.18 9.42
C PHE A 182 14.00 -7.09 8.00
N THR A 183 13.10 -7.03 7.03
CA THR A 183 13.45 -6.94 5.62
C THR A 183 13.26 -5.52 5.09
N THR A 184 14.20 -5.08 4.26
CA THR A 184 14.09 -3.82 3.52
C THR A 184 14.08 -4.10 2.03
N LEU A 185 13.26 -3.37 1.27
CA LEU A 185 13.34 -3.35 -0.20
C LEU A 185 13.98 -2.05 -0.65
N ILE A 186 14.82 -2.10 -1.68
CA ILE A 186 15.29 -0.93 -2.40
C ILE A 186 14.16 -0.48 -3.31
N ALA A 187 13.75 0.78 -3.22
CA ALA A 187 12.63 1.29 -4.00
C ALA A 187 12.72 2.79 -4.25
N PHE A 188 11.97 3.28 -5.21
CA PHE A 188 11.72 4.71 -5.45
C PHE A 188 10.32 4.90 -6.03
N GLU A 189 9.79 6.11 -6.00
CA GLU A 189 8.53 6.43 -6.64
C GLU A 189 8.73 7.16 -7.97
N TRP A 190 8.16 6.58 -9.04
CA TRP A 190 7.96 7.27 -10.31
C TRP A 190 6.68 8.10 -10.24
N THR A 191 6.83 9.44 -10.24
CA THR A 191 5.77 10.41 -9.93
C THR A 191 5.28 11.07 -11.21
N SER A 192 4.56 10.33 -12.05
CA SER A 192 3.95 10.89 -13.27
C SER A 192 2.61 11.54 -12.95
N GLN A 193 2.43 12.77 -13.42
CA GLN A 193 1.26 13.57 -13.08
C GLN A 193 0.72 14.41 -14.26
N PRO A 194 0.55 13.82 -15.46
CA PRO A 194 0.11 14.55 -16.65
C PRO A 194 -1.25 15.19 -16.41
N ASN A 195 -1.35 16.49 -16.66
CA ASN A 195 -2.58 17.27 -16.43
C ASN A 195 -3.16 17.07 -15.00
N TYR A 196 -2.31 16.94 -14.00
CA TYR A 196 -2.67 16.71 -12.58
C TYR A 196 -3.35 15.35 -12.30
N MET A 197 -3.31 14.41 -13.24
CA MET A 197 -3.75 13.03 -13.00
C MET A 197 -2.65 12.26 -12.27
N ASN A 198 -2.98 11.69 -11.11
CA ASN A 198 -2.01 10.86 -10.38
C ASN A 198 -1.84 9.50 -11.08
N LEU A 199 -0.67 9.29 -11.71
CA LEU A 199 -0.28 8.02 -12.33
C LEU A 199 0.96 7.41 -11.65
N HIS A 200 1.15 7.71 -10.38
CA HIS A 200 2.34 7.33 -9.62
C HIS A 200 2.49 5.81 -9.45
N HIS A 201 3.75 5.35 -9.42
CA HIS A 201 4.10 3.94 -9.22
C HIS A 201 5.33 3.81 -8.32
N ASN A 202 5.25 3.01 -7.28
CA ASN A 202 6.43 2.60 -6.52
C ASN A 202 7.17 1.50 -7.27
N VAL A 203 8.45 1.68 -7.55
CA VAL A 203 9.32 0.70 -8.22
C VAL A 203 10.20 0.04 -7.18
N CYS A 204 10.05 -1.27 -6.99
CA CYS A 204 10.76 -2.07 -6.00
C CYS A 204 11.75 -3.03 -6.68
N PHE A 205 12.92 -3.20 -6.06
CA PHE A 205 14.00 -4.10 -6.51
C PHE A 205 14.14 -5.30 -5.57
N ARG A 206 14.51 -6.44 -6.15
CA ARG A 206 14.57 -7.74 -5.45
C ARG A 206 15.82 -7.93 -4.61
N ASP A 207 16.94 -7.41 -5.10
CA ASP A 207 18.26 -7.71 -4.56
C ASP A 207 18.83 -6.52 -3.77
N ASP A 208 20.10 -6.58 -3.40
CA ASP A 208 20.80 -5.57 -2.62
C ASP A 208 21.45 -4.47 -3.47
N GLU A 209 21.33 -4.57 -4.77
CA GLU A 209 21.76 -3.58 -5.74
C GLU A 209 20.56 -2.94 -6.44
N GLY A 210 20.66 -1.64 -6.68
CA GLY A 210 19.71 -0.87 -7.49
C GLY A 210 20.35 -0.37 -8.78
N PRO A 211 19.55 0.23 -9.68
CA PRO A 211 20.06 0.86 -10.89
C PRO A 211 20.99 2.03 -10.57
N GLU A 212 21.85 2.40 -11.51
CA GLU A 212 22.77 3.56 -11.35
C GLU A 212 22.00 4.88 -11.10
N ARG A 213 20.80 5.01 -11.64
CA ARG A 213 19.90 6.14 -11.43
C ARG A 213 18.44 5.71 -11.45
N VAL A 214 17.61 6.45 -10.76
CA VAL A 214 16.15 6.32 -10.82
C VAL A 214 15.61 6.86 -12.17
N PHE A 215 14.41 6.39 -12.56
CA PHE A 215 13.65 6.88 -13.68
C PHE A 215 12.53 7.79 -13.17
N SER A 216 12.52 9.03 -13.62
CA SER A 216 11.54 10.03 -13.19
C SER A 216 10.51 10.35 -14.28
N SER A 217 9.44 11.04 -13.92
CA SER A 217 8.47 11.53 -14.90
C SER A 217 9.06 12.57 -15.87
N PHE A 218 10.18 13.22 -15.52
CA PHE A 218 10.92 14.08 -16.46
C PHE A 218 11.68 13.29 -17.53
N ASP A 219 11.95 11.99 -17.31
CA ASP A 219 12.43 11.10 -18.37
C ASP A 219 11.28 10.72 -19.32
N SER A 220 10.10 10.41 -18.79
CA SER A 220 8.83 10.22 -19.51
C SER A 220 7.64 10.17 -18.54
N GLU A 221 6.50 10.72 -18.96
CA GLU A 221 5.23 10.63 -18.23
C GLU A 221 4.42 9.37 -18.61
N HIS A 222 4.87 8.58 -19.61
CA HIS A 222 4.18 7.41 -20.12
C HIS A 222 4.59 6.16 -19.34
N ARG A 223 3.61 5.41 -18.83
CA ARG A 223 3.86 4.15 -18.10
C ARG A 223 4.56 3.10 -18.98
N GLU A 224 4.35 3.13 -20.27
CA GLU A 224 5.00 2.21 -21.23
C GLU A 224 6.52 2.43 -21.28
N ASP A 225 6.98 3.65 -21.04
CA ASP A 225 8.41 3.98 -20.95
C ASP A 225 8.97 3.58 -19.57
N LEU A 226 8.20 3.74 -18.49
CA LEU A 226 8.55 3.15 -17.19
C LEU A 226 8.72 1.63 -17.32
N TRP A 227 7.82 0.93 -18.01
CA TRP A 227 7.97 -0.51 -18.27
C TRP A 227 9.20 -0.82 -19.12
N SER A 228 9.53 0.01 -20.10
CA SER A 228 10.75 -0.15 -20.90
C SER A 228 12.00 -0.01 -20.04
N TYR A 229 12.02 0.96 -19.12
CA TYR A 229 13.07 1.10 -18.12
C TYR A 229 13.16 -0.15 -17.20
N GLN A 230 12.04 -0.62 -16.67
CA GLN A 230 11.99 -1.81 -15.82
C GLN A 230 12.51 -3.06 -16.55
N GLU A 231 12.09 -3.28 -17.80
CA GLU A 231 12.54 -4.39 -18.64
C GLU A 231 14.05 -4.29 -18.93
N HIS A 232 14.55 -3.07 -19.17
CA HIS A 232 15.98 -2.84 -19.32
C HIS A 232 16.76 -3.14 -18.03
N GLN A 233 16.29 -2.68 -16.86
CA GLN A 233 16.94 -2.99 -15.58
C GLN A 233 16.98 -4.50 -15.31
N ARG A 234 15.91 -5.22 -15.60
CA ARG A 234 15.91 -6.71 -15.51
C ARG A 234 16.94 -7.35 -16.45
N SER A 235 17.16 -6.79 -17.64
CA SER A 235 18.20 -7.30 -18.55
C SER A 235 19.62 -7.07 -18.03
N LEU A 236 19.81 -6.16 -17.10
CA LEU A 236 21.07 -5.89 -16.41
C LEU A 236 21.23 -6.70 -15.11
N GLY A 237 20.20 -7.47 -14.71
CA GLY A 237 20.20 -8.30 -13.51
C GLY A 237 19.42 -7.69 -12.33
N HIS A 238 18.90 -6.49 -12.45
CA HIS A 238 18.10 -5.83 -11.40
C HIS A 238 16.62 -6.21 -11.53
N GLU A 239 16.23 -7.36 -10.95
CA GLU A 239 14.83 -7.82 -10.94
C GLU A 239 13.96 -6.82 -10.19
N ASN A 240 12.81 -6.46 -10.78
CA ASN A 240 11.95 -5.38 -10.25
C ASN A 240 10.50 -5.56 -10.65
N PHE A 241 9.62 -4.84 -9.96
CA PHE A 241 8.22 -4.59 -10.34
C PHE A 241 7.82 -3.17 -9.94
N SER A 242 6.66 -2.71 -10.43
CA SER A 242 6.05 -1.47 -9.96
C SER A 242 4.67 -1.69 -9.36
N ILE A 243 4.26 -0.79 -8.45
CA ILE A 243 2.96 -0.80 -7.77
C ILE A 243 2.28 0.53 -8.06
N PRO A 244 1.25 0.58 -8.94
CA PRO A 244 0.42 1.75 -9.08
C PRO A 244 -0.34 2.04 -7.79
N HIS A 245 -0.43 3.32 -7.43
CA HIS A 245 -1.09 3.72 -6.20
C HIS A 245 -1.88 5.00 -6.36
N ASN A 246 -2.72 5.30 -5.35
CA ASN A 246 -3.53 6.50 -5.27
C ASN A 246 -4.39 6.72 -6.54
N SER A 247 -4.92 5.63 -7.08
CA SER A 247 -5.70 5.64 -8.31
C SER A 247 -7.02 6.42 -8.17
N ASN A 248 -7.56 6.56 -6.93
CA ASN A 248 -8.72 7.37 -6.60
C ASN A 248 -8.61 8.84 -7.07
N VAL A 249 -7.39 9.36 -7.24
CA VAL A 249 -7.13 10.72 -7.75
C VAL A 249 -6.51 10.75 -9.14
N SER A 250 -6.58 9.65 -9.89
CA SER A 250 -6.04 9.55 -11.26
C SER A 250 -6.97 10.09 -12.34
N ASN A 251 -8.18 10.50 -11.99
CA ASN A 251 -9.21 10.95 -12.94
C ASN A 251 -9.43 9.97 -14.11
N GLY A 252 -9.40 8.66 -13.83
CA GLY A 252 -9.56 7.59 -14.81
C GLY A 252 -8.31 7.23 -15.61
N GLY A 253 -7.20 7.93 -15.39
CA GLY A 253 -5.95 7.69 -16.12
C GLY A 253 -5.23 6.41 -15.68
N MET A 254 -5.36 6.00 -14.41
CA MET A 254 -4.64 4.83 -13.89
C MET A 254 -5.06 3.53 -14.60
N PHE A 255 -6.34 3.32 -14.80
CA PHE A 255 -6.89 2.10 -15.43
C PHE A 255 -7.55 2.40 -16.78
N ALA A 256 -6.92 3.29 -17.58
CA ALA A 256 -7.41 3.66 -18.90
C ALA A 256 -7.54 2.43 -19.81
N LEU A 257 -8.50 2.48 -20.74
CA LEU A 257 -8.75 1.42 -21.74
C LEU A 257 -7.95 1.63 -23.05
N HIS A 258 -6.96 2.50 -23.00
CA HIS A 258 -6.07 2.83 -24.10
C HIS A 258 -4.65 3.11 -23.58
N THR A 259 -3.68 3.06 -24.46
CA THR A 259 -2.28 3.39 -24.16
C THR A 259 -2.10 4.86 -23.82
N SER A 260 -0.93 5.25 -23.35
CA SER A 260 -0.59 6.66 -23.10
C SER A 260 -0.66 7.52 -24.38
N ASP A 261 -0.47 6.92 -25.55
CA ASP A 261 -0.60 7.58 -26.86
C ASP A 261 -2.05 7.62 -27.40
N GLY A 262 -3.00 7.03 -26.66
CA GLY A 262 -4.43 6.97 -27.03
C GLY A 262 -4.82 5.80 -27.93
N ASP A 263 -3.90 4.89 -28.23
CA ASP A 263 -4.18 3.69 -29.01
C ASP A 263 -4.97 2.65 -28.20
N PRO A 264 -5.78 1.80 -28.83
CA PRO A 264 -6.42 0.68 -28.14
C PRO A 264 -5.40 -0.26 -27.48
N ILE A 265 -5.72 -0.76 -26.29
CA ILE A 265 -4.90 -1.79 -25.62
C ILE A 265 -4.86 -3.05 -26.48
N ASP A 266 -3.64 -3.50 -26.79
CA ASP A 266 -3.36 -4.75 -27.49
C ASP A 266 -2.80 -5.83 -26.55
N VAL A 267 -2.60 -7.04 -27.08
CA VAL A 267 -2.06 -8.18 -26.33
C VAL A 267 -0.69 -7.86 -25.73
N LYS A 268 0.19 -7.21 -26.50
CA LYS A 268 1.55 -6.87 -26.07
C LYS A 268 1.54 -5.88 -24.89
N TRP A 269 0.68 -4.87 -24.96
CA TRP A 269 0.51 -3.92 -23.88
C TRP A 269 -0.02 -4.61 -22.61
N ALA A 270 -1.05 -5.47 -22.77
CA ALA A 270 -1.64 -6.22 -21.66
C ALA A 270 -0.63 -7.15 -20.97
N GLU A 271 0.20 -7.85 -21.73
CA GLU A 271 1.29 -8.69 -21.20
C GLU A 271 2.34 -7.86 -20.43
N ARG A 272 2.71 -6.69 -20.94
CA ARG A 272 3.66 -5.78 -20.29
C ARG A 272 3.09 -5.23 -18.97
N SER A 273 1.82 -4.82 -18.96
CA SER A 273 1.13 -4.37 -17.76
C SER A 273 1.16 -5.45 -16.68
N ALA A 274 0.68 -6.65 -17.00
CA ALA A 274 0.63 -7.77 -16.06
C ALA A 274 2.00 -8.18 -15.50
N ARG A 275 3.07 -8.07 -16.31
CA ARG A 275 4.45 -8.40 -15.91
C ARG A 275 5.08 -7.33 -15.04
N ASN A 276 4.89 -6.06 -15.37
CA ASN A 276 5.56 -4.93 -14.74
C ASN A 276 4.86 -4.45 -13.47
N SER A 277 3.53 -4.60 -13.40
CA SER A 277 2.72 -4.16 -12.27
C SER A 277 1.87 -5.30 -11.70
N PRO A 278 2.47 -6.21 -10.91
CA PRO A 278 1.77 -7.39 -10.40
C PRO A 278 0.81 -7.07 -9.24
N ALA A 279 0.96 -5.95 -8.58
CA ALA A 279 0.15 -5.54 -7.43
C ALA A 279 -0.33 -4.10 -7.59
N VAL A 280 -1.35 -3.72 -6.82
CA VAL A 280 -1.91 -2.37 -6.76
C VAL A 280 -2.20 -1.99 -5.31
N GLU A 281 -1.93 -0.75 -4.96
CA GLU A 281 -2.27 -0.19 -3.65
C GLU A 281 -3.75 0.17 -3.59
N ILE A 282 -4.44 -0.37 -2.56
CA ILE A 282 -5.89 -0.24 -2.43
C ILE A 282 -6.32 0.87 -1.49
N ILE A 283 -5.46 1.24 -0.54
CA ILE A 283 -5.70 2.31 0.45
C ILE A 283 -4.38 2.90 0.93
N GLN A 284 -4.40 4.17 1.28
CA GLN A 284 -3.34 4.91 1.94
C GLN A 284 -3.92 6.14 2.66
N THR A 285 -3.09 7.01 3.24
CA THR A 285 -3.54 8.19 3.99
C THR A 285 -4.42 9.15 3.18
N LYS A 286 -4.30 9.18 1.84
CA LYS A 286 -5.12 10.01 0.95
C LYS A 286 -6.44 9.32 0.54
N GLY A 287 -6.78 8.19 1.17
CA GLY A 287 -8.05 7.49 1.05
C GLY A 287 -8.01 6.16 0.30
N ALA A 288 -9.15 5.49 0.29
CA ALA A 288 -9.35 4.21 -0.36
C ALA A 288 -9.46 4.35 -1.88
N SER A 289 -8.72 3.48 -2.58
CA SER A 289 -8.79 3.29 -4.03
C SER A 289 -9.59 2.03 -4.41
N GLU A 290 -10.24 1.36 -3.46
CA GLU A 290 -10.98 0.11 -3.71
C GLU A 290 -12.17 0.32 -4.64
N THR A 291 -13.13 1.13 -4.20
CA THR A 291 -14.35 1.44 -4.95
C THR A 291 -14.94 2.78 -4.52
N HIS A 292 -16.04 3.17 -5.17
CA HIS A 292 -16.77 4.40 -4.87
C HIS A 292 -18.28 4.11 -4.81
N PRO A 293 -19.08 4.81 -3.97
CA PRO A 293 -20.53 4.58 -3.88
C PRO A 293 -21.30 4.65 -5.21
N ALA A 294 -20.85 5.48 -6.14
CA ALA A 294 -21.46 5.58 -7.46
C ALA A 294 -21.18 4.36 -8.35
N LEU A 295 -20.09 3.59 -8.08
CA LEU A 295 -19.71 2.39 -8.82
C LEU A 295 -20.22 1.11 -8.13
N SER A 296 -20.40 1.16 -6.82
CA SER A 296 -20.85 0.04 -5.98
C SER A 296 -22.03 0.47 -5.10
N PRO A 297 -23.20 0.83 -5.69
CA PRO A 297 -24.31 1.43 -4.93
C PRO A 297 -25.02 0.46 -3.98
N HIS A 298 -24.72 -0.84 -4.07
CA HIS A 298 -25.27 -1.89 -3.22
C HIS A 298 -24.29 -2.41 -2.17
N ASP A 299 -23.09 -1.79 -2.07
CA ASP A 299 -22.08 -2.09 -1.07
C ASP A 299 -22.14 -1.02 0.02
N GLU A 300 -22.54 -1.40 1.23
CA GLU A 300 -22.66 -0.47 2.36
C GLU A 300 -21.33 0.14 2.79
N PHE A 301 -20.20 -0.52 2.48
CA PHE A 301 -18.85 -0.04 2.78
C PHE A 301 -18.18 0.73 1.65
N ALA A 302 -18.85 0.90 0.50
CA ALA A 302 -18.26 1.63 -0.64
C ALA A 302 -17.86 3.08 -0.32
N ASN A 303 -18.38 3.67 0.76
CA ASN A 303 -18.02 5.03 1.21
C ASN A 303 -16.93 5.06 2.28
N PHE A 304 -16.25 3.93 2.54
CA PHE A 304 -15.19 3.88 3.52
C PHE A 304 -13.96 4.67 3.05
N GLU A 305 -13.42 5.56 3.90
CA GLU A 305 -12.18 6.32 3.70
C GLU A 305 -12.04 6.92 2.30
N GLN A 306 -13.06 7.62 1.80
CA GLN A 306 -13.06 8.17 0.42
C GLN A 306 -12.04 9.29 0.17
N GLY A 307 -11.34 9.77 1.19
CA GLY A 307 -10.21 10.69 1.08
C GLY A 307 -10.42 11.89 0.16
N PHE A 308 -9.45 12.19 -0.67
CA PHE A 308 -9.38 13.31 -1.60
C PHE A 308 -10.54 13.42 -2.60
N LYS A 309 -11.68 13.92 -2.15
CA LYS A 309 -12.90 14.05 -2.97
C LYS A 309 -12.80 15.13 -4.06
N HIS A 310 -11.95 16.14 -3.85
CA HIS A 310 -11.93 17.34 -4.69
C HIS A 310 -10.97 17.30 -5.89
N ARG A 311 -10.03 16.34 -5.93
CA ARG A 311 -9.15 16.19 -7.10
C ARG A 311 -9.82 15.49 -8.28
N LEU A 312 -10.90 14.76 -8.05
CA LEU A 312 -11.76 14.28 -9.12
C LEU A 312 -12.42 15.50 -9.79
N GLY A 313 -11.93 15.89 -10.96
CA GLY A 313 -12.45 17.03 -11.71
C GLY A 313 -11.78 18.38 -11.43
N SER A 314 -10.63 18.44 -10.73
CA SER A 314 -9.83 19.66 -10.65
C SER A 314 -9.42 20.14 -12.05
N ASN A 315 -9.27 21.46 -12.22
CA ASN A 315 -8.89 22.10 -13.50
C ASN A 315 -9.91 21.98 -14.65
N GLY A 316 -11.20 21.81 -14.36
CA GLY A 316 -12.25 21.76 -15.37
C GLY A 316 -12.32 20.43 -16.13
N LEU A 317 -11.55 19.42 -15.74
CA LEU A 317 -11.69 18.05 -16.23
C LEU A 317 -12.99 17.44 -15.67
N VAL A 318 -13.73 16.76 -16.52
CA VAL A 318 -14.87 15.95 -16.07
C VAL A 318 -14.31 14.78 -15.28
N ALA A 319 -14.72 14.66 -14.02
CA ALA A 319 -14.27 13.56 -13.18
C ALA A 319 -14.65 12.21 -13.79
N SER A 320 -13.67 11.37 -14.07
CA SER A 320 -13.87 9.99 -14.50
C SER A 320 -13.58 9.05 -13.34
N ILE A 321 -14.61 8.70 -12.58
CA ILE A 321 -14.48 7.73 -11.50
C ILE A 321 -14.37 6.29 -11.98
N ASP A 322 -14.92 5.99 -13.15
CA ASP A 322 -15.08 4.61 -13.67
C ASP A 322 -13.77 3.83 -13.76
N ARG A 323 -12.65 4.50 -14.00
CA ARG A 323 -11.32 3.91 -14.18
C ARG A 323 -10.30 4.40 -13.15
N SER A 324 -10.82 4.90 -12.04
CA SER A 324 -10.02 5.38 -10.90
C SER A 324 -9.99 4.38 -9.74
N PHE A 325 -10.74 3.28 -9.81
CA PHE A 325 -10.91 2.37 -8.68
C PHE A 325 -10.56 0.93 -9.04
N VAL A 326 -9.89 0.27 -8.10
CA VAL A 326 -9.29 -1.06 -8.28
C VAL A 326 -10.32 -2.13 -8.57
N ARG A 327 -11.49 -2.11 -7.91
CA ARG A 327 -12.55 -3.12 -8.12
C ARG A 327 -13.02 -3.13 -9.57
N ASN A 328 -13.23 -1.95 -10.16
CA ASN A 328 -13.60 -1.84 -11.57
C ASN A 328 -12.46 -2.29 -12.49
N ALA A 329 -11.21 -1.92 -12.17
CA ALA A 329 -10.06 -2.36 -12.96
C ALA A 329 -9.91 -3.90 -12.98
N LEU A 330 -10.14 -4.57 -11.85
CA LEU A 330 -10.14 -6.04 -11.78
C LEU A 330 -11.23 -6.66 -12.68
N ILE A 331 -12.43 -6.05 -12.72
CA ILE A 331 -13.52 -6.50 -13.59
C ILE A 331 -13.20 -6.22 -15.06
N ASP A 332 -12.69 -5.03 -15.40
CA ASP A 332 -12.27 -4.69 -16.76
C ASP A 332 -11.15 -5.64 -17.24
N GLY A 333 -10.26 -6.03 -16.33
CA GLY A 333 -9.24 -7.05 -16.60
C GLY A 333 -9.81 -8.41 -17.00
N VAL A 334 -10.93 -8.84 -16.41
CA VAL A 334 -11.66 -10.06 -16.83
C VAL A 334 -12.19 -9.88 -18.26
N GLY A 335 -12.73 -8.69 -18.60
CA GLY A 335 -13.13 -8.37 -19.97
C GLY A 335 -11.99 -8.40 -20.97
N PHE A 336 -10.82 -7.87 -20.62
CA PHE A 336 -9.61 -7.98 -21.45
C PHE A 336 -9.16 -9.43 -21.63
N GLN A 337 -9.25 -10.26 -20.58
CA GLN A 337 -8.96 -11.70 -20.69
C GLN A 337 -9.84 -12.38 -21.74
N GLU A 338 -11.11 -12.05 -21.79
CA GLU A 338 -12.07 -12.54 -22.80
C GLU A 338 -11.69 -12.07 -24.22
N MET A 339 -11.36 -10.77 -24.36
CA MET A 339 -11.11 -10.15 -25.67
C MET A 339 -9.73 -10.43 -26.24
N LEU A 340 -8.70 -10.41 -25.40
CA LEU A 340 -7.28 -10.45 -25.80
C LEU A 340 -6.59 -11.76 -25.41
N GLY A 341 -7.19 -12.58 -24.53
CA GLY A 341 -6.54 -13.74 -23.93
C GLY A 341 -5.57 -13.39 -22.80
N VAL A 342 -5.44 -12.12 -22.44
CA VAL A 342 -4.55 -11.62 -21.38
C VAL A 342 -5.28 -10.58 -20.53
N ASN A 343 -5.13 -10.68 -19.21
CA ASN A 343 -5.68 -9.70 -18.25
C ASN A 343 -4.58 -8.73 -17.81
N PRO A 344 -4.62 -7.45 -18.22
CA PRO A 344 -3.62 -6.44 -17.86
C PRO A 344 -3.71 -5.98 -16.40
N TYR A 345 -4.85 -6.20 -15.73
CA TYR A 345 -5.20 -5.71 -14.40
C TYR A 345 -5.41 -6.84 -13.38
N LYS A 346 -4.72 -7.94 -13.55
CA LYS A 346 -4.73 -9.08 -12.61
C LYS A 346 -3.80 -8.80 -11.43
N PHE A 347 -4.18 -7.86 -10.59
CA PHE A 347 -3.38 -7.38 -9.47
C PHE A 347 -3.48 -8.26 -8.22
N GLY A 348 -2.37 -8.38 -7.47
CA GLY A 348 -2.39 -8.59 -6.03
C GLY A 348 -2.74 -7.28 -5.32
N ILE A 349 -3.24 -7.38 -4.09
CA ILE A 349 -3.66 -6.21 -3.32
C ILE A 349 -2.61 -5.90 -2.25
N VAL A 350 -2.23 -4.62 -2.14
CA VAL A 350 -1.36 -4.09 -1.09
C VAL A 350 -1.97 -2.81 -0.52
N SER A 351 -1.50 -2.38 0.63
CA SER A 351 -1.80 -1.07 1.23
C SER A 351 -0.51 -0.31 1.50
N GLY A 352 -0.56 0.99 1.48
CA GLY A 352 0.59 1.84 1.76
C GLY A 352 0.25 3.00 2.68
N ALA A 353 1.28 3.73 3.14
CA ALA A 353 1.10 4.92 3.94
C ALA A 353 1.09 6.19 3.09
N ASP A 354 2.04 6.33 2.21
CA ASP A 354 2.35 7.58 1.54
C ASP A 354 2.65 8.72 2.55
N THR A 355 3.20 8.31 3.69
CA THR A 355 3.56 9.23 4.77
C THR A 355 4.79 10.03 4.38
N HIS A 356 4.76 11.34 4.62
CA HIS A 356 5.82 12.29 4.24
C HIS A 356 6.63 12.82 5.44
N ASN A 357 6.62 12.10 6.55
CA ASN A 357 7.39 12.44 7.76
C ASN A 357 8.27 11.29 8.27
N ALA A 358 8.41 10.22 7.48
CA ALA A 358 9.11 8.98 7.79
C ALA A 358 8.49 8.13 8.92
N ALA A 359 7.45 8.62 9.61
CA ALA A 359 6.77 7.90 10.68
C ALA A 359 5.52 7.19 10.13
N SER A 360 5.72 6.14 9.34
CA SER A 360 4.62 5.32 8.77
C SER A 360 3.97 4.49 9.87
N ASP A 361 2.85 4.98 10.40
CA ASP A 361 2.13 4.32 11.48
C ASP A 361 0.71 3.92 11.05
N ASN A 362 0.42 2.62 11.17
CA ASN A 362 -0.91 2.05 10.93
C ASN A 362 -1.81 2.03 12.18
N GLU A 363 -1.31 2.55 13.32
CA GLU A 363 -1.98 2.52 14.61
C GLU A 363 -2.82 3.78 14.81
N GLU A 364 -4.16 3.70 14.75
CA GLU A 364 -5.08 4.82 14.90
C GLU A 364 -4.81 5.65 16.17
N PHE A 365 -4.51 4.98 17.30
CA PHE A 365 -4.22 5.63 18.58
C PHE A 365 -2.84 6.28 18.64
N ASN A 366 -1.96 6.01 17.68
CA ASN A 366 -0.55 6.42 17.65
C ASN A 366 -0.19 7.19 16.37
N TYR A 367 -1.18 7.78 15.70
CA TYR A 367 -1.03 8.44 14.42
C TYR A 367 -0.34 9.81 14.53
N PHE A 368 0.78 9.97 13.81
CA PHE A 368 1.62 11.18 13.86
C PHE A 368 1.41 12.16 12.70
N GLY A 369 0.38 11.95 11.90
CA GLY A 369 0.09 12.74 10.70
C GLY A 369 0.85 12.26 9.47
N VAL A 370 0.55 12.93 8.35
CA VAL A 370 1.13 12.59 7.03
C VAL A 370 2.36 13.44 6.72
N HIS A 371 2.34 14.74 7.10
CA HIS A 371 3.36 15.71 6.74
C HIS A 371 4.07 16.29 7.96
N GLY A 372 5.21 16.95 7.75
CA GLY A 372 5.97 17.53 8.83
C GLY A 372 5.28 18.71 9.53
N ASN A 373 4.87 19.76 8.77
CA ASN A 373 4.35 21.01 9.35
C ASN A 373 2.83 21.14 9.27
N THR A 374 2.19 20.57 8.27
CA THR A 374 0.80 20.86 7.91
C THR A 374 -0.21 20.17 8.81
N ASP A 375 0.14 19.06 9.42
CA ASP A 375 -0.70 18.27 10.33
C ASP A 375 0.05 17.79 11.59
N LYS A 376 0.98 18.60 12.05
CA LYS A 376 1.96 18.27 13.10
C LYS A 376 1.41 18.07 14.51
N THR A 377 0.20 18.57 14.82
CA THR A 377 -0.40 18.43 16.16
C THR A 377 -1.75 17.71 16.10
N PRO A 378 -2.17 17.04 17.18
CA PRO A 378 -3.48 16.39 17.24
C PRO A 378 -4.64 17.33 16.90
N GLU A 379 -4.59 18.58 17.35
CA GLU A 379 -5.63 19.58 17.07
C GLU A 379 -5.71 19.90 15.59
N VAL A 380 -4.57 19.97 14.91
CA VAL A 380 -4.53 20.21 13.45
C VAL A 380 -5.03 18.98 12.69
N ARG A 381 -4.60 17.79 13.07
CA ARG A 381 -5.06 16.53 12.45
C ARG A 381 -6.57 16.36 12.54
N MET A 382 -7.18 16.77 13.65
CA MET A 382 -8.63 16.69 13.88
C MET A 382 -9.41 17.87 13.28
N ALA A 383 -8.73 18.85 12.67
CA ALA A 383 -9.40 20.04 12.16
C ALA A 383 -10.11 19.74 10.81
N SER A 384 -11.37 20.17 10.74
CA SER A 384 -12.14 20.22 9.50
C SER A 384 -11.85 21.47 8.65
N THR A 385 -11.02 22.38 9.17
CA THR A 385 -10.56 23.62 8.53
C THR A 385 -9.04 23.63 8.52
N GLY A 386 -8.46 24.30 7.58
CA GLY A 386 -7.02 24.20 7.28
C GLY A 386 -6.83 23.30 6.06
N SER A 387 -5.71 23.43 5.39
CA SER A 387 -5.49 22.74 4.14
C SER A 387 -4.13 22.06 4.12
N VAL A 388 -4.16 20.79 3.79
CA VAL A 388 -2.99 20.04 3.37
C VAL A 388 -3.22 19.69 1.90
N ALA A 389 -2.43 20.24 1.00
CA ALA A 389 -2.60 20.06 -0.45
C ALA A 389 -4.03 20.33 -0.96
N GLY A 390 -4.75 21.29 -0.32
CA GLY A 390 -6.13 21.66 -0.69
C GLY A 390 -7.23 20.92 0.07
N GLU A 391 -6.89 19.93 0.89
CA GLU A 391 -7.86 19.15 1.69
C GLU A 391 -7.76 19.46 3.18
N ALA A 392 -8.84 19.30 3.93
CA ALA A 392 -8.82 19.41 5.38
C ALA A 392 -7.99 18.28 6.00
N ALA A 393 -7.21 18.59 7.04
CA ALA A 393 -6.30 17.61 7.66
C ALA A 393 -7.03 16.34 8.15
N ILE A 394 -8.27 16.46 8.65
CA ILE A 394 -9.10 15.33 9.08
C ILE A 394 -9.47 14.35 7.94
N MET A 395 -9.26 14.74 6.68
CA MET A 395 -9.51 13.86 5.53
C MET A 395 -8.39 12.86 5.28
N PHE A 396 -7.24 13.03 5.95
CA PHE A 396 -6.17 12.04 5.92
C PHE A 396 -6.41 11.01 7.03
N GLY A 397 -6.49 9.75 6.63
CA GLY A 397 -6.67 8.63 7.56
C GLY A 397 -5.37 8.02 8.03
N THR A 398 -5.48 7.09 8.96
CA THR A 398 -4.38 6.20 9.32
C THR A 398 -4.04 5.34 8.11
N PRO A 399 -2.75 5.17 7.77
CA PRO A 399 -2.36 4.32 6.66
C PRO A 399 -2.68 2.84 6.93
N GLY A 400 -2.81 2.08 5.84
CA GLY A 400 -2.89 0.64 5.89
C GLY A 400 -1.52 -0.02 6.01
N ALA A 401 -1.51 -1.31 6.25
CA ALA A 401 -0.32 -2.16 6.18
C ALA A 401 -0.53 -3.27 5.16
N THR A 402 0.55 -3.69 4.50
CA THR A 402 0.53 -4.83 3.59
C THR A 402 0.89 -6.11 4.32
N GLY A 403 -0.01 -7.09 4.31
CA GLY A 403 0.28 -8.46 4.70
C GLY A 403 0.81 -9.27 3.51
N VAL A 404 1.95 -9.93 3.70
CA VAL A 404 2.62 -10.75 2.67
C VAL A 404 2.77 -12.18 3.18
N TRP A 405 2.25 -13.15 2.47
CA TRP A 405 2.44 -14.56 2.79
C TRP A 405 3.71 -15.09 2.13
N ALA A 406 4.77 -15.26 2.93
CA ALA A 406 6.08 -15.69 2.45
C ALA A 406 6.65 -16.81 3.34
N PRO A 407 7.54 -17.68 2.80
CA PRO A 407 8.12 -18.76 3.60
C PRO A 407 9.07 -18.27 4.68
N GLU A 408 9.68 -17.12 4.50
CA GLU A 408 10.64 -16.52 5.43
C GLU A 408 10.71 -14.99 5.26
N ASN A 409 11.20 -14.28 6.28
CA ASN A 409 11.38 -12.83 6.22
C ASN A 409 12.75 -12.50 5.59
N THR A 410 12.82 -12.61 4.28
CA THR A 410 13.97 -12.20 3.49
C THR A 410 13.53 -11.33 2.32
N ARG A 411 14.45 -10.49 1.80
CA ARG A 411 14.20 -9.60 0.66
C ARG A 411 13.63 -10.37 -0.52
N THR A 412 14.29 -11.46 -0.89
CA THR A 412 13.86 -12.36 -1.97
C THR A 412 12.45 -12.93 -1.72
N ALA A 413 12.20 -13.47 -0.52
CA ALA A 413 10.92 -14.13 -0.23
C ALA A 413 9.73 -13.15 -0.19
N ILE A 414 9.93 -11.95 0.40
CA ILE A 414 8.92 -10.88 0.42
C ILE A 414 8.64 -10.37 -1.01
N PHE A 415 9.70 -10.06 -1.77
CA PHE A 415 9.57 -9.60 -3.16
C PHE A 415 8.83 -10.64 -4.04
N ASP A 416 9.25 -11.90 -3.98
CA ASP A 416 8.65 -12.99 -4.77
C ASP A 416 7.19 -13.25 -4.36
N ALA A 417 6.83 -13.04 -3.08
CA ALA A 417 5.46 -13.16 -2.61
C ALA A 417 4.56 -12.03 -3.14
N ILE A 418 5.04 -10.78 -3.14
CA ILE A 418 4.32 -9.67 -3.76
C ILE A 418 4.15 -9.92 -5.27
N LYS A 419 5.20 -10.39 -5.94
CA LYS A 419 5.16 -10.68 -7.38
C LYS A 419 4.19 -11.80 -7.75
N ARG A 420 4.06 -12.85 -6.90
CA ARG A 420 3.04 -13.91 -7.09
C ARG A 420 1.68 -13.53 -6.52
N LYS A 421 1.52 -12.32 -5.94
CA LYS A 421 0.25 -11.72 -5.49
C LYS A 421 -0.34 -12.41 -4.24
N GLU A 422 0.46 -13.11 -3.47
CA GLU A 422 0.02 -13.71 -2.22
C GLU A 422 0.07 -12.67 -1.09
N THR A 423 -0.72 -11.61 -1.27
CA THR A 423 -0.71 -10.39 -0.46
C THR A 423 -2.13 -9.90 -0.23
N PHE A 424 -2.30 -9.12 0.83
CA PHE A 424 -3.53 -8.39 1.11
C PHE A 424 -3.20 -7.06 1.79
N GLY A 425 -4.09 -6.09 1.67
CA GLY A 425 -4.00 -4.81 2.35
C GLY A 425 -4.93 -4.75 3.55
N THR A 426 -4.53 -4.01 4.59
CA THR A 426 -5.38 -3.60 5.69
C THR A 426 -5.62 -2.10 5.66
N SER A 427 -6.59 -1.60 6.41
CA SER A 427 -6.86 -0.18 6.60
C SER A 427 -6.42 0.33 7.99
N GLY A 428 -5.34 -0.24 8.53
CA GLY A 428 -4.77 0.08 9.84
C GLY A 428 -4.56 -1.17 10.68
N PRO A 429 -5.61 -1.79 11.23
CA PRO A 429 -5.49 -3.00 12.04
C PRO A 429 -4.79 -4.14 11.31
N LEU A 430 -3.91 -4.89 12.00
CA LEU A 430 -3.15 -6.00 11.43
C LEU A 430 -3.98 -7.30 11.37
N ILE A 431 -5.14 -7.22 10.72
CA ILE A 431 -6.01 -8.36 10.45
C ILE A 431 -5.27 -9.33 9.53
N ARG A 432 -5.34 -10.64 9.83
CA ARG A 432 -4.75 -11.70 8.99
C ARG A 432 -5.83 -12.38 8.20
N VAL A 433 -5.60 -12.58 6.90
CA VAL A 433 -6.59 -13.20 6.00
C VAL A 433 -5.92 -14.32 5.20
N ARG A 434 -6.52 -15.52 5.21
CA ARG A 434 -6.25 -16.57 4.24
C ARG A 434 -7.46 -16.72 3.34
N PHE A 435 -7.19 -16.85 2.03
CA PHE A 435 -8.23 -17.05 1.04
C PHE A 435 -7.76 -18.06 0.01
N PHE A 436 -8.51 -19.15 -0.11
CA PHE A 436 -8.22 -20.22 -1.06
C PHE A 436 -9.41 -20.45 -1.99
N GLY A 437 -9.14 -20.86 -3.22
CA GLY A 437 -10.15 -21.29 -4.18
C GLY A 437 -9.83 -22.68 -4.70
N GLY A 438 -10.84 -23.54 -4.82
CA GLY A 438 -10.68 -24.91 -5.32
C GLY A 438 -11.96 -25.46 -5.91
N TRP A 439 -11.88 -26.62 -6.58
CA TRP A 439 -13.06 -27.25 -7.18
C TRP A 439 -13.73 -28.30 -6.29
N ASP A 440 -12.97 -28.89 -5.33
CA ASP A 440 -13.42 -30.02 -4.51
C ASP A 440 -13.14 -29.83 -3.01
N TYR A 441 -13.14 -28.60 -2.51
CA TYR A 441 -12.99 -28.38 -1.07
C TYR A 441 -14.21 -28.91 -0.31
N PRO A 442 -14.02 -29.66 0.79
CA PRO A 442 -15.11 -30.06 1.66
C PRO A 442 -15.71 -28.83 2.35
N ALA A 443 -17.00 -28.90 2.70
CA ALA A 443 -17.73 -27.79 3.29
C ALA A 443 -17.21 -27.37 4.69
N ASP A 444 -16.56 -28.28 5.38
CA ASP A 444 -15.98 -28.13 6.72
C ASP A 444 -14.46 -27.88 6.70
N LEU A 445 -13.87 -27.60 5.51
CA LEU A 445 -12.42 -27.41 5.36
C LEU A 445 -11.84 -26.41 6.40
N VAL A 446 -12.55 -25.34 6.68
CA VAL A 446 -12.08 -24.28 7.62
C VAL A 446 -12.05 -24.71 9.07
N GLU A 447 -12.67 -25.84 9.42
CA GLU A 447 -12.66 -26.45 10.74
C GLU A 447 -11.51 -27.44 10.92
N ASP A 448 -10.79 -27.79 9.84
CA ASP A 448 -9.68 -28.74 9.88
C ASP A 448 -8.40 -28.09 10.43
N ASP A 449 -7.68 -28.81 11.28
CA ASP A 449 -6.38 -28.38 11.82
C ASP A 449 -5.33 -28.16 10.72
N ASP A 450 -5.44 -28.89 9.60
CA ASP A 450 -4.58 -28.83 8.41
C ASP A 450 -5.21 -28.00 7.26
N PHE A 451 -6.12 -27.07 7.59
CA PHE A 451 -6.80 -26.18 6.64
C PHE A 451 -5.84 -25.54 5.61
N VAL A 452 -4.72 -24.97 6.07
CA VAL A 452 -3.76 -24.28 5.19
C VAL A 452 -3.07 -25.25 4.24
N GLU A 453 -2.63 -26.41 4.73
CA GLU A 453 -2.01 -27.44 3.92
C GLU A 453 -2.96 -27.97 2.83
N LYS A 454 -4.21 -28.27 3.21
CA LYS A 454 -5.25 -28.70 2.28
C LYS A 454 -5.62 -27.60 1.28
N GLY A 455 -5.63 -26.33 1.75
CA GLY A 455 -5.86 -25.17 0.90
C GLY A 455 -4.86 -25.10 -0.26
N TYR A 456 -3.57 -25.23 0.02
CA TYR A 456 -2.52 -25.25 -1.00
C TYR A 456 -2.53 -26.53 -1.84
N ALA A 457 -2.77 -27.70 -1.23
CA ALA A 457 -2.67 -28.98 -1.92
C ALA A 457 -3.80 -29.20 -2.94
N ASN A 458 -5.01 -28.69 -2.66
CA ASN A 458 -6.23 -28.98 -3.43
C ASN A 458 -6.78 -27.76 -4.18
N GLY A 459 -6.07 -26.63 -4.17
CA GLY A 459 -6.52 -25.40 -4.83
C GLY A 459 -5.42 -24.37 -4.98
N VAL A 460 -5.82 -23.10 -5.01
CA VAL A 460 -4.92 -21.96 -5.18
C VAL A 460 -5.12 -20.94 -4.05
N PRO A 461 -4.03 -20.32 -3.57
CA PRO A 461 -4.13 -19.22 -2.60
C PRO A 461 -4.60 -17.92 -3.27
N MET A 462 -4.80 -16.86 -2.46
CA MET A 462 -5.03 -15.51 -2.95
C MET A 462 -3.97 -15.11 -3.98
N GLY A 463 -4.38 -14.36 -5.02
CA GLY A 463 -3.53 -13.99 -6.16
C GLY A 463 -3.36 -15.07 -7.22
N GLY A 464 -3.74 -16.31 -6.95
CA GLY A 464 -3.66 -17.43 -7.89
C GLY A 464 -4.83 -17.48 -8.88
N ASP A 465 -4.64 -18.28 -9.93
CA ASP A 465 -5.67 -18.58 -10.94
C ASP A 465 -6.21 -19.99 -10.72
N LEU A 466 -7.52 -20.13 -10.58
CA LEU A 466 -8.13 -21.45 -10.62
C LEU A 466 -7.89 -22.12 -11.98
N PRO A 467 -7.49 -23.38 -12.01
CA PRO A 467 -7.42 -24.13 -13.26
C PRO A 467 -8.80 -24.25 -13.92
N ALA A 468 -8.84 -24.65 -15.19
CA ALA A 468 -10.09 -24.91 -15.89
C ALA A 468 -11.00 -25.85 -15.09
N MET A 469 -12.30 -25.61 -15.18
CA MET A 469 -13.31 -26.42 -14.47
C MET A 469 -13.16 -27.90 -14.83
N PRO A 470 -12.96 -28.80 -13.86
CA PRO A 470 -12.90 -30.23 -14.11
C PRO A 470 -14.25 -30.79 -14.57
N ASP A 471 -14.23 -31.91 -15.30
CA ASP A 471 -15.45 -32.62 -15.69
C ASP A 471 -16.28 -33.01 -14.47
N GLY A 472 -17.55 -32.63 -14.50
CA GLY A 472 -18.51 -32.91 -13.41
C GLY A 472 -18.55 -31.88 -12.28
N ALA A 473 -17.61 -30.94 -12.20
CA ALA A 473 -17.69 -29.83 -11.28
C ALA A 473 -18.81 -28.86 -11.68
N LYS A 474 -19.42 -28.19 -10.70
CA LYS A 474 -20.52 -27.24 -10.94
C LYS A 474 -20.12 -25.79 -10.70
N ALA A 475 -19.36 -25.56 -9.64
CA ALA A 475 -18.88 -24.25 -9.22
C ALA A 475 -17.62 -24.43 -8.37
N PRO A 476 -16.73 -23.44 -8.34
CA PRO A 476 -15.61 -23.44 -7.39
C PRO A 476 -16.12 -23.20 -5.97
N THR A 477 -15.39 -23.74 -5.00
CA THR A 477 -15.55 -23.45 -3.58
C THR A 477 -14.46 -22.51 -3.14
N PHE A 478 -14.80 -21.48 -2.37
CA PHE A 478 -13.85 -20.57 -1.75
C PHE A 478 -13.85 -20.78 -0.25
N ALA A 479 -12.67 -20.86 0.32
CA ALA A 479 -12.47 -20.96 1.76
C ALA A 479 -11.74 -19.69 2.25
N VAL A 480 -12.34 -19.02 3.22
CA VAL A 480 -11.78 -17.81 3.83
C VAL A 480 -11.64 -18.02 5.33
N TRP A 481 -10.50 -17.57 5.85
CA TRP A 481 -10.22 -17.52 7.27
C TRP A 481 -9.67 -16.14 7.60
N ALA A 482 -10.20 -15.51 8.65
CA ALA A 482 -9.76 -14.20 9.10
C ALA A 482 -9.53 -14.20 10.61
N LEU A 483 -8.43 -13.57 11.03
CA LEU A 483 -8.10 -13.35 12.43
C LEU A 483 -8.01 -11.86 12.70
N LYS A 484 -8.76 -11.39 13.71
CA LYS A 484 -8.70 -9.99 14.12
C LYS A 484 -7.32 -9.61 14.65
N ASP A 485 -6.99 -8.34 14.54
CA ASP A 485 -5.88 -7.74 15.27
C ASP A 485 -6.21 -7.76 16.77
N PRO A 486 -5.34 -8.30 17.65
CA PRO A 486 -5.59 -8.34 19.08
C PRO A 486 -5.69 -6.96 19.75
N GLU A 487 -5.04 -5.94 19.15
CA GLU A 487 -5.04 -4.56 19.65
C GLU A 487 -6.23 -3.73 19.11
N SER A 488 -7.12 -4.33 18.30
CA SER A 488 -8.24 -3.66 17.65
C SER A 488 -9.59 -4.30 17.98
N GLY A 489 -10.67 -3.77 17.42
CA GLY A 489 -12.04 -4.26 17.55
C GLY A 489 -12.23 -5.69 17.04
N ASN A 490 -13.37 -6.25 17.36
CA ASN A 490 -13.77 -7.53 16.77
C ASN A 490 -14.14 -7.36 15.31
N LEU A 491 -14.01 -8.44 14.52
CA LEU A 491 -14.53 -8.48 13.16
C LEU A 491 -16.06 -8.39 13.22
N ASP A 492 -16.62 -7.55 12.36
CA ASP A 492 -18.07 -7.43 12.22
C ASP A 492 -18.61 -8.55 11.32
N ARG A 493 -17.95 -8.78 10.19
CA ARG A 493 -18.34 -9.78 9.20
C ARG A 493 -17.18 -10.13 8.27
N VAL A 494 -17.40 -11.17 7.47
CA VAL A 494 -16.57 -11.52 6.31
C VAL A 494 -17.42 -11.48 5.06
N GLN A 495 -16.96 -10.76 4.03
CA GLN A 495 -17.63 -10.64 2.74
C GLN A 495 -16.76 -11.16 1.61
N ILE A 496 -17.39 -11.77 0.62
CA ILE A 496 -16.75 -12.10 -0.66
C ILE A 496 -17.41 -11.24 -1.74
N ILE A 497 -16.59 -10.50 -2.49
CA ILE A 497 -17.03 -9.67 -3.60
C ILE A 497 -16.68 -10.39 -4.89
N LYS A 498 -17.70 -10.70 -5.69
CA LYS A 498 -17.56 -11.33 -6.99
C LYS A 498 -17.71 -10.30 -8.10
N GLY A 499 -16.72 -10.22 -8.97
CA GLY A 499 -16.78 -9.44 -10.22
C GLY A 499 -16.75 -10.35 -11.44
N TRP A 500 -17.53 -10.01 -12.49
CA TRP A 500 -17.55 -10.77 -13.75
C TRP A 500 -18.09 -9.92 -14.91
N TYR A 501 -17.88 -10.40 -16.13
CA TYR A 501 -18.57 -9.92 -17.31
C TYR A 501 -19.76 -10.82 -17.60
N ASP A 502 -20.92 -10.23 -17.89
CA ASP A 502 -22.09 -11.00 -18.33
C ASP A 502 -21.98 -11.34 -19.85
N PRO A 503 -22.81 -12.26 -20.37
CA PRO A 503 -22.77 -12.63 -21.79
C PRO A 503 -23.04 -11.49 -22.77
N THR A 504 -23.51 -10.34 -22.31
CA THR A 504 -23.73 -9.13 -23.12
C THR A 504 -22.56 -8.16 -23.06
N GLY A 505 -21.45 -8.52 -22.36
CA GLY A 505 -20.24 -7.71 -22.25
C GLY A 505 -20.32 -6.59 -21.22
N ASN A 506 -21.25 -6.67 -20.26
CA ASN A 506 -21.35 -5.70 -19.18
C ASN A 506 -20.63 -6.20 -17.92
N SER A 507 -19.89 -5.29 -17.26
CA SER A 507 -19.32 -5.54 -15.94
C SER A 507 -20.41 -5.69 -14.89
N ARG A 508 -20.24 -6.66 -14.00
CA ARG A 508 -21.13 -6.98 -12.89
C ARG A 508 -20.34 -7.22 -11.62
N GLN A 509 -20.95 -6.88 -10.50
CA GLN A 509 -20.41 -7.21 -9.18
C GLN A 509 -21.53 -7.62 -8.21
N GLN A 510 -21.17 -8.46 -7.24
CA GLN A 510 -22.07 -8.89 -6.17
C GLN A 510 -21.28 -9.08 -4.89
N VAL A 511 -21.78 -8.51 -3.79
CA VAL A 511 -21.26 -8.70 -2.43
C VAL A 511 -22.06 -9.83 -1.76
N TYR A 512 -21.35 -10.74 -1.09
CA TYR A 512 -21.92 -11.85 -0.32
C TYR A 512 -21.39 -11.79 1.10
N ASP A 513 -22.27 -11.74 2.09
CA ASP A 513 -21.93 -12.02 3.48
C ASP A 513 -21.73 -13.52 3.64
N VAL A 514 -20.58 -13.94 4.16
CA VAL A 514 -20.21 -15.35 4.27
C VAL A 514 -19.93 -15.77 5.72
N ALA A 515 -19.68 -14.82 6.61
CA ALA A 515 -19.59 -15.02 8.06
C ALA A 515 -19.89 -13.72 8.81
#